data_48f5da3715b5a66700a8ec15fe6931ea
#
_entry.id   48f5da3715b5a66700a8ec15fe6931ea
#
_cell.length_a   1.000
_cell.length_b   1.000
_cell.length_c   1.000
_cell.angle_alpha   90.00
_cell.angle_beta   90.00
_cell.angle_gamma   90.00
#
_symmetry.space_group_name_H-M   'P 1'
#
loop_
_entity.id
_entity.type
_entity.pdbx_description
1 polymer ?
#
loop_
_entity_poly.entity_id
_entity_poly.type
_entity_poly.pdbx_seq_one_letter_code
_entity_poly.pdbx_strand_id
1 'polypeptide(L)'
;KKTIDTYLKPLVIGEDPFDYAYIWEKMYRRTHAWGRRGIGMVAISAIDIALWDIMGKITKKPVFKLLGGRTKEKIPVYASKLYSQPIKDLQKEAEDYVKQGFKMFKMRFGWGPKDGPDGMKKNIELVEAVREVIGEDTDLMLECYMGWSLDYTKRMMPRLMKFNPRWLEEPVIADDIHGYAELNNMNMIPISGGEHEFNLFGFKQLLDLKAVSYIQSVSYT
;
A
#
# COMPACT_ATOMS: atom_id res chain seq x y z
N LYS A 1 0.02 -13.14 -18.63
CA LYS A 1 -0.32 -14.42 -19.29
C LYS A 1 0.91 -15.02 -19.97
N LYS A 2 1.54 -14.37 -20.96
CA LYS A 2 2.69 -14.95 -21.72
C LYS A 2 3.83 -15.42 -20.81
N THR A 3 4.18 -14.66 -19.77
CA THR A 3 5.21 -15.05 -18.78
C THR A 3 4.85 -16.36 -18.07
N ILE A 4 3.60 -16.50 -17.66
CA ILE A 4 3.12 -17.74 -17.02
C ILE A 4 3.21 -18.90 -18.00
N ASP A 5 2.62 -18.75 -19.19
CA ASP A 5 2.52 -19.83 -20.16
C ASP A 5 3.91 -20.33 -20.63
N THR A 6 4.86 -19.41 -20.82
CA THR A 6 6.18 -19.74 -21.39
C THR A 6 7.19 -20.20 -20.35
N TYR A 7 7.23 -19.53 -19.19
CA TYR A 7 8.35 -19.73 -18.24
C TYR A 7 7.95 -20.44 -16.95
N LEU A 8 6.71 -20.25 -16.45
CA LEU A 8 6.33 -20.77 -15.15
C LEU A 8 5.50 -22.06 -15.24
N LYS A 9 4.59 -22.14 -16.19
CA LYS A 9 3.71 -23.31 -16.36
C LYS A 9 4.48 -24.64 -16.43
N PRO A 10 5.59 -24.77 -17.19
CA PRO A 10 6.35 -26.03 -17.22
C PRO A 10 6.97 -26.43 -15.87
N LEU A 11 7.10 -25.48 -14.93
CA LEU A 11 7.69 -25.72 -13.62
C LEU A 11 6.68 -26.22 -12.59
N VAL A 12 5.37 -25.96 -12.82
CA VAL A 12 4.34 -26.17 -11.80
C VAL A 12 3.35 -27.28 -12.16
N ILE A 13 3.25 -27.63 -13.44
CA ILE A 13 2.34 -28.71 -13.87
C ILE A 13 2.84 -30.04 -13.33
N GLY A 14 1.93 -30.76 -12.63
CA GLY A 14 2.21 -32.06 -12.02
C GLY A 14 2.79 -31.99 -10.60
N GLU A 15 3.05 -30.78 -10.08
CA GLU A 15 3.47 -30.59 -8.69
C GLU A 15 2.27 -30.67 -7.72
N ASP A 16 2.52 -31.09 -6.49
CA ASP A 16 1.52 -31.07 -5.42
C ASP A 16 1.32 -29.61 -4.93
N PRO A 17 0.10 -29.06 -4.97
CA PRO A 17 -0.15 -27.70 -4.52
C PRO A 17 0.19 -27.46 -3.03
N PHE A 18 0.26 -28.52 -2.21
CA PHE A 18 0.67 -28.39 -0.81
C PHE A 18 2.17 -28.12 -0.63
N ASP A 19 2.98 -28.38 -1.66
CA ASP A 19 4.41 -28.01 -1.71
C ASP A 19 4.60 -26.54 -2.19
N TYR A 20 3.66 -25.66 -1.87
CA TYR A 20 3.62 -24.26 -2.35
C TYR A 20 4.93 -23.49 -2.13
N ALA A 21 5.61 -23.68 -1.01
CA ALA A 21 6.87 -23.00 -0.71
C ALA A 21 8.00 -23.48 -1.66
N TYR A 22 8.08 -24.78 -1.94
CA TYR A 22 9.01 -25.35 -2.91
C TYR A 22 8.71 -24.85 -4.33
N ILE A 23 7.44 -24.85 -4.71
CA ILE A 23 6.98 -24.37 -6.03
C ILE A 23 7.33 -22.88 -6.21
N TRP A 24 7.09 -22.06 -5.18
CA TRP A 24 7.46 -20.66 -5.18
C TRP A 24 8.97 -20.48 -5.38
N GLU A 25 9.79 -21.15 -4.60
CA GLU A 25 11.25 -21.12 -4.68
C GLU A 25 11.74 -21.53 -6.08
N LYS A 26 11.18 -22.59 -6.64
CA LYS A 26 11.49 -23.10 -7.97
C LYS A 26 11.18 -22.08 -9.06
N MET A 27 10.02 -21.41 -9.00
CA MET A 27 9.66 -20.33 -9.91
C MET A 27 10.59 -19.12 -9.75
N TYR A 28 10.86 -18.70 -8.51
CA TYR A 28 11.72 -17.56 -8.21
C TYR A 28 13.16 -17.78 -8.71
N ARG A 29 13.77 -18.93 -8.43
CA ARG A 29 15.11 -19.26 -8.90
C ARG A 29 15.21 -19.30 -10.43
N ARG A 30 14.16 -19.74 -11.10
CA ARG A 30 14.14 -19.77 -12.57
C ARG A 30 14.10 -18.38 -13.19
N THR A 31 13.51 -17.42 -12.50
CA THR A 31 13.24 -16.07 -13.03
C THR A 31 14.07 -14.97 -12.36
N HIS A 32 14.80 -15.24 -11.28
CA HIS A 32 15.44 -14.23 -10.44
C HIS A 32 16.42 -13.28 -11.19
N ALA A 33 16.98 -13.71 -12.29
CA ALA A 33 17.90 -12.87 -13.08
C ALA A 33 17.19 -11.67 -13.72
N TRP A 34 15.87 -11.78 -14.00
CA TRP A 34 15.09 -10.75 -14.69
C TRP A 34 13.71 -10.48 -14.05
N GLY A 35 13.29 -11.29 -13.11
CA GLY A 35 11.93 -11.28 -12.56
C GLY A 35 11.83 -11.07 -11.04
N ARG A 36 12.87 -10.52 -10.39
CA ARG A 36 12.86 -10.28 -8.94
C ARG A 36 11.80 -9.25 -8.49
N ARG A 37 11.37 -8.38 -9.37
CA ARG A 37 10.34 -7.35 -9.20
C ARG A 37 9.48 -7.25 -10.46
N GLY A 38 8.40 -6.51 -10.41
CA GLY A 38 7.54 -6.24 -11.56
C GLY A 38 6.87 -7.49 -12.12
N ILE A 39 6.77 -7.59 -13.44
CA ILE A 39 5.97 -8.61 -14.15
C ILE A 39 6.34 -10.05 -13.78
N GLY A 40 7.63 -10.32 -13.50
CA GLY A 40 8.09 -11.65 -13.08
C GLY A 40 7.44 -12.08 -11.76
N MET A 41 7.52 -11.21 -10.74
CA MET A 41 6.92 -11.48 -9.44
C MET A 41 5.40 -11.48 -9.48
N VAL A 42 4.77 -10.59 -10.23
CA VAL A 42 3.30 -10.60 -10.44
C VAL A 42 2.84 -11.95 -11.02
N ALA A 43 3.61 -12.51 -11.97
CA ALA A 43 3.30 -13.82 -12.54
C ALA A 43 3.47 -14.97 -11.53
N ILE A 44 4.50 -14.92 -10.69
CA ILE A 44 4.71 -15.89 -9.60
C ILE A 44 3.58 -15.78 -8.58
N SER A 45 3.24 -14.57 -8.15
CA SER A 45 2.16 -14.32 -7.18
C SER A 45 0.81 -14.83 -7.68
N ALA A 46 0.51 -14.66 -8.96
CA ALA A 46 -0.73 -15.19 -9.56
C ALA A 46 -0.82 -16.72 -9.46
N ILE A 47 0.30 -17.44 -9.62
CA ILE A 47 0.34 -18.89 -9.45
C ILE A 47 0.25 -19.25 -7.96
N ASP A 48 0.97 -18.57 -7.10
CA ASP A 48 0.95 -18.80 -5.65
C ASP A 48 -0.48 -18.65 -5.09
N ILE A 49 -1.19 -17.60 -5.47
CA ILE A 49 -2.61 -17.41 -5.10
C ILE A 49 -3.47 -18.57 -5.60
N ALA A 50 -3.23 -19.05 -6.82
CA ALA A 50 -3.96 -20.19 -7.37
C ALA A 50 -3.67 -21.49 -6.59
N LEU A 51 -2.45 -21.70 -6.10
CA LEU A 51 -2.10 -22.86 -5.25
C LEU A 51 -2.88 -22.79 -3.92
N TRP A 52 -2.93 -21.63 -3.27
CA TRP A 52 -3.72 -21.44 -2.05
C TRP A 52 -5.23 -21.65 -2.29
N ASP A 53 -5.77 -21.21 -3.43
CA ASP A 53 -7.16 -21.46 -3.81
C ASP A 53 -7.43 -22.95 -4.01
N ILE A 54 -6.54 -23.69 -4.69
CA ILE A 54 -6.62 -25.14 -4.88
C ILE A 54 -6.60 -25.87 -3.53
N MET A 55 -5.65 -25.53 -2.64
CA MET A 55 -5.58 -26.12 -1.30
C MET A 55 -6.86 -25.87 -0.49
N GLY A 56 -7.40 -24.64 -0.59
CA GLY A 56 -8.69 -24.30 0.03
C GLY A 56 -9.84 -25.14 -0.48
N LYS A 57 -9.92 -25.38 -1.79
CA LYS A 57 -10.94 -26.23 -2.43
C LYS A 57 -10.79 -27.70 -2.05
N ILE A 58 -9.58 -28.24 -2.07
CA ILE A 58 -9.30 -29.63 -1.68
C ILE A 58 -9.69 -29.86 -0.22
N THR A 59 -9.29 -28.97 0.68
CA THR A 59 -9.56 -29.10 2.11
C THR A 59 -10.95 -28.61 2.54
N LYS A 60 -11.71 -28.02 1.61
CA LYS A 60 -13.00 -27.35 1.88
C LYS A 60 -12.91 -26.29 2.99
N LYS A 61 -11.80 -25.55 3.02
CA LYS A 61 -11.55 -24.49 3.99
C LYS A 61 -11.21 -23.19 3.27
N PRO A 62 -11.68 -22.04 3.76
CA PRO A 62 -11.23 -20.76 3.23
C PRO A 62 -9.73 -20.56 3.55
N VAL A 63 -9.04 -19.84 2.67
CA VAL A 63 -7.58 -19.64 2.75
C VAL A 63 -7.12 -19.11 4.11
N PHE A 64 -7.87 -18.19 4.72
CA PHE A 64 -7.50 -17.68 6.04
C PHE A 64 -7.43 -18.77 7.13
N LYS A 65 -8.18 -19.87 6.97
CA LYS A 65 -8.09 -21.03 7.89
C LYS A 65 -6.80 -21.82 7.69
N LEU A 66 -6.29 -21.86 6.46
CA LEU A 66 -5.02 -22.51 6.15
C LEU A 66 -3.83 -21.66 6.62
N LEU A 67 -4.00 -20.34 6.67
CA LEU A 67 -3.00 -19.37 7.14
C LEU A 67 -3.00 -19.15 8.67
N GLY A 68 -3.59 -20.05 9.43
CA GLY A 68 -3.57 -19.98 10.91
C GLY A 68 -4.91 -19.60 11.55
N GLY A 69 -5.92 -19.27 10.76
CA GLY A 69 -7.27 -19.02 11.25
C GLY A 69 -7.57 -17.54 11.54
N ARG A 70 -8.75 -17.33 12.07
CA ARG A 70 -9.28 -15.98 12.34
C ARG A 70 -8.74 -15.44 13.67
N THR A 71 -8.09 -14.28 13.62
CA THR A 71 -7.61 -13.57 14.82
C THR A 71 -8.62 -12.51 15.31
N LYS A 72 -9.45 -11.99 14.40
CA LYS A 72 -10.50 -10.99 14.69
C LYS A 72 -11.78 -11.33 13.95
N GLU A 73 -12.93 -10.98 14.54
CA GLU A 73 -14.24 -11.16 13.86
C GLU A 73 -14.50 -10.08 12.82
N LYS A 74 -14.09 -8.85 13.12
CA LYS A 74 -14.22 -7.67 12.24
C LYS A 74 -12.89 -6.95 12.17
N ILE A 75 -12.53 -6.50 11.00
CA ILE A 75 -11.33 -5.71 10.72
C ILE A 75 -11.79 -4.27 10.46
N PRO A 76 -11.21 -3.25 11.15
CA PRO A 76 -11.46 -1.86 10.83
C PRO A 76 -11.05 -1.56 9.39
N VAL A 77 -11.87 -0.79 8.69
CA VAL A 77 -11.63 -0.39 7.30
C VAL A 77 -11.78 1.12 7.17
N TYR A 78 -11.10 1.70 6.19
CA TYR A 78 -11.23 3.11 5.84
C TYR A 78 -11.76 3.29 4.42
N ALA A 79 -12.41 4.42 4.16
CA ALA A 79 -12.76 4.83 2.81
C ALA A 79 -11.49 5.29 2.08
N SER A 80 -11.04 4.49 1.10
CA SER A 80 -9.86 4.77 0.28
C SER A 80 -10.27 5.45 -1.02
N LYS A 81 -10.62 6.74 -0.91
CA LYS A 81 -11.08 7.60 -2.00
C LYS A 81 -10.59 9.04 -1.75
N LEU A 82 -11.41 10.03 -2.02
CA LEU A 82 -11.11 11.44 -1.79
C LEU A 82 -9.87 11.88 -2.60
N TYR A 83 -9.92 11.61 -3.90
CA TYR A 83 -8.91 12.12 -4.83
C TYR A 83 -9.00 13.64 -4.96
N SER A 84 -7.88 14.28 -5.34
CA SER A 84 -7.86 15.71 -5.63
C SER A 84 -8.90 16.09 -6.68
N GLN A 85 -9.79 17.00 -6.30
CA GLN A 85 -10.90 17.52 -7.08
C GLN A 85 -11.33 18.88 -6.53
N PRO A 86 -12.30 19.61 -7.13
CA PRO A 86 -12.80 20.85 -6.56
C PRO A 86 -13.26 20.68 -5.11
N ILE A 87 -12.92 21.62 -4.25
CA ILE A 87 -13.16 21.54 -2.79
C ILE A 87 -14.59 21.13 -2.44
N LYS A 88 -15.59 21.74 -3.09
CA LYS A 88 -17.00 21.43 -2.83
C LYS A 88 -17.37 19.98 -3.14
N ASP A 89 -16.82 19.44 -4.21
CA ASP A 89 -17.07 18.05 -4.62
C ASP A 89 -16.36 17.08 -3.66
N LEU A 90 -15.13 17.43 -3.23
CA LEU A 90 -14.36 16.68 -2.24
C LEU A 90 -15.09 16.63 -0.88
N GLN A 91 -15.59 17.76 -0.41
CA GLN A 91 -16.38 17.84 0.83
C GLN A 91 -17.65 17.00 0.75
N LYS A 92 -18.38 17.11 -0.36
CA LYS A 92 -19.58 16.30 -0.59
C LYS A 92 -19.28 14.81 -0.60
N GLU A 93 -18.19 14.38 -1.28
CA GLU A 93 -17.76 12.98 -1.28
C GLU A 93 -17.42 12.50 0.13
N ALA A 94 -16.71 13.32 0.92
CA ALA A 94 -16.40 13.00 2.32
C ALA A 94 -17.67 12.87 3.18
N GLU A 95 -18.64 13.80 3.05
CA GLU A 95 -19.95 13.72 3.73
C GLU A 95 -20.70 12.42 3.39
N ASP A 96 -20.67 12.02 2.12
CA ASP A 96 -21.37 10.81 1.68
C ASP A 96 -20.76 9.53 2.29
N TYR A 97 -19.43 9.48 2.48
CA TYR A 97 -18.80 8.38 3.23
C TYR A 97 -19.05 8.45 4.73
N VAL A 98 -19.11 9.64 5.33
CA VAL A 98 -19.55 9.81 6.74
C VAL A 98 -20.97 9.26 6.93
N LYS A 99 -21.90 9.60 6.03
CA LYS A 99 -23.29 9.09 6.05
C LYS A 99 -23.37 7.57 5.89
N GLN A 100 -22.45 6.96 5.13
CA GLN A 100 -22.32 5.51 5.00
C GLN A 100 -21.74 4.83 6.25
N GLY A 101 -21.29 5.60 7.24
CA GLY A 101 -20.82 5.09 8.53
C GLY A 101 -19.33 4.82 8.60
N PHE A 102 -18.53 5.22 7.60
CA PHE A 102 -17.06 5.15 7.70
C PHE A 102 -16.55 6.03 8.84
N LYS A 103 -15.53 5.54 9.55
CA LYS A 103 -14.89 6.21 10.69
C LYS A 103 -13.42 6.53 10.45
N MET A 104 -12.90 6.17 9.31
CA MET A 104 -11.52 6.39 8.89
C MET A 104 -11.50 6.68 7.40
N PHE A 105 -10.63 7.59 6.97
CA PHE A 105 -10.60 8.09 5.59
C PHE A 105 -9.18 8.20 5.09
N LYS A 106 -8.94 7.86 3.82
CA LYS A 106 -7.68 8.12 3.12
C LYS A 106 -7.95 9.02 1.92
N MET A 107 -7.23 10.13 1.84
CA MET A 107 -7.29 11.07 0.72
C MET A 107 -5.96 11.08 -0.03
N ARG A 108 -6.00 11.46 -1.31
CA ARG A 108 -4.82 11.56 -2.17
C ARG A 108 -4.56 13.00 -2.60
N PHE A 109 -3.30 13.41 -2.50
CA PHE A 109 -2.83 14.71 -2.97
C PHE A 109 -2.88 14.86 -4.49
N GLY A 110 -3.00 16.09 -4.97
CA GLY A 110 -3.07 16.40 -6.39
C GLY A 110 -1.81 17.04 -6.96
N TRP A 111 -0.95 17.60 -6.11
CA TRP A 111 0.20 18.40 -6.53
C TRP A 111 1.49 17.88 -5.92
N GLY A 112 2.59 18.11 -6.65
CA GLY A 112 3.92 17.66 -6.27
C GLY A 112 4.99 18.73 -6.47
N PRO A 113 6.29 18.35 -6.45
CA PRO A 113 7.41 19.28 -6.51
C PRO A 113 7.38 20.27 -7.69
N LYS A 114 6.90 19.85 -8.86
CA LYS A 114 6.81 20.70 -10.06
C LYS A 114 5.84 21.89 -9.90
N ASP A 115 4.88 21.76 -8.97
CA ASP A 115 3.84 22.77 -8.76
C ASP A 115 4.24 23.82 -7.72
N GLY A 116 5.44 23.71 -7.14
CA GLY A 116 6.06 24.68 -6.25
C GLY A 116 5.22 25.02 -5.01
N PRO A 117 5.37 26.26 -4.49
CA PRO A 117 4.63 26.73 -3.31
C PRO A 117 3.13 26.75 -3.48
N ASP A 118 2.63 27.04 -4.68
CA ASP A 118 1.18 27.04 -4.97
C ASP A 118 0.59 25.65 -4.87
N GLY A 119 1.30 24.62 -5.37
CA GLY A 119 0.89 23.23 -5.20
C GLY A 119 0.88 22.80 -3.73
N MET A 120 1.85 23.24 -2.94
CA MET A 120 1.86 23.00 -1.49
C MET A 120 0.63 23.58 -0.81
N LYS A 121 0.28 24.85 -1.14
CA LYS A 121 -0.89 25.52 -0.59
C LYS A 121 -2.17 24.77 -0.94
N LYS A 122 -2.35 24.41 -2.20
CA LYS A 122 -3.52 23.66 -2.67
C LYS A 122 -3.65 22.29 -1.98
N ASN A 123 -2.55 21.58 -1.78
CA ASN A 123 -2.57 20.30 -1.03
C ASN A 123 -3.04 20.50 0.43
N ILE A 124 -2.63 21.61 1.07
CA ILE A 124 -3.08 21.94 2.43
C ILE A 124 -4.57 22.26 2.45
N GLU A 125 -5.06 23.04 1.48
CA GLU A 125 -6.48 23.38 1.33
C GLU A 125 -7.36 22.10 1.15
N LEU A 126 -6.88 21.09 0.41
CA LEU A 126 -7.58 19.82 0.32
C LEU A 126 -7.70 19.10 1.67
N VAL A 127 -6.61 19.05 2.45
CA VAL A 127 -6.62 18.39 3.77
C VAL A 127 -7.53 19.13 4.73
N GLU A 128 -7.49 20.46 4.73
CA GLU A 128 -8.36 21.31 5.54
C GLU A 128 -9.84 21.06 5.22
N ALA A 129 -10.18 21.07 3.94
CA ALA A 129 -11.55 20.82 3.48
C ALA A 129 -12.11 19.45 3.88
N VAL A 130 -11.28 18.40 3.82
CA VAL A 130 -11.68 17.05 4.28
C VAL A 130 -11.82 17.04 5.80
N ARG A 131 -10.87 17.63 6.53
CA ARG A 131 -10.86 17.68 8.00
C ARG A 131 -12.09 18.42 8.56
N GLU A 132 -12.52 19.50 7.91
CA GLU A 132 -13.75 20.23 8.26
C GLU A 132 -14.99 19.33 8.24
N VAL A 133 -15.06 18.39 7.32
CA VAL A 133 -16.19 17.47 7.17
C VAL A 133 -16.13 16.30 8.13
N ILE A 134 -14.96 15.66 8.27
CA ILE A 134 -14.83 14.42 9.04
C ILE A 134 -14.60 14.66 10.54
N GLY A 135 -14.26 15.89 10.94
CA GLY A 135 -13.93 16.26 12.32
C GLY A 135 -12.51 15.90 12.72
N GLU A 136 -12.04 16.42 13.87
CA GLU A 136 -10.64 16.30 14.33
C GLU A 136 -10.30 14.92 14.89
N ASP A 137 -11.27 14.22 15.51
CA ASP A 137 -11.09 12.93 16.17
C ASP A 137 -11.11 11.73 15.20
N THR A 138 -11.38 11.99 13.92
CA THR A 138 -11.46 10.95 12.90
C THR A 138 -10.10 10.67 12.30
N ASP A 139 -9.72 9.40 12.17
CA ASP A 139 -8.47 9.01 11.51
C ASP A 139 -8.46 9.44 10.03
N LEU A 140 -7.51 10.30 9.68
CA LEU A 140 -7.26 10.74 8.31
C LEU A 140 -5.88 10.30 7.87
N MET A 141 -5.80 9.55 6.78
CA MET A 141 -4.59 9.13 6.11
C MET A 141 -4.36 9.97 4.87
N LEU A 142 -3.10 10.33 4.62
CA LEU A 142 -2.71 11.20 3.51
C LEU A 142 -1.82 10.43 2.55
N GLU A 143 -2.21 10.35 1.28
CA GLU A 143 -1.49 9.59 0.28
C GLU A 143 -0.84 10.47 -0.77
N CYS A 144 0.46 10.24 -1.03
CA CYS A 144 1.26 10.92 -2.04
C CYS A 144 1.44 10.08 -3.31
N TYR A 145 1.26 8.77 -3.22
CA TYR A 145 1.43 7.82 -4.34
C TYR A 145 2.77 8.02 -5.07
N MET A 146 3.85 8.09 -4.31
CA MET A 146 5.23 8.30 -4.81
C MET A 146 5.42 9.61 -5.60
N GLY A 147 4.51 10.55 -5.48
CA GLY A 147 4.48 11.78 -6.28
C GLY A 147 5.36 12.91 -5.77
N TRP A 148 5.98 12.75 -4.59
CA TRP A 148 6.80 13.80 -3.97
C TRP A 148 8.29 13.46 -4.01
N SER A 149 9.12 14.44 -3.69
CA SER A 149 10.54 14.27 -3.41
C SER A 149 10.80 14.36 -1.90
N LEU A 150 11.97 13.90 -1.47
CA LEU A 150 12.39 13.97 -0.07
C LEU A 150 12.35 15.42 0.47
N ASP A 151 12.91 16.38 -0.27
CA ASP A 151 12.87 17.81 0.13
C ASP A 151 11.44 18.35 0.21
N TYR A 152 10.62 18.08 -0.80
CA TYR A 152 9.22 18.52 -0.81
C TYR A 152 8.46 17.95 0.38
N THR A 153 8.65 16.67 0.68
CA THR A 153 8.02 15.99 1.81
C THR A 153 8.41 16.62 3.13
N LYS A 154 9.72 16.87 3.35
CA LYS A 154 10.22 17.53 4.56
C LYS A 154 9.61 18.93 4.77
N ARG A 155 9.36 19.64 3.69
CA ARG A 155 8.72 20.98 3.75
C ARG A 155 7.22 20.89 3.99
N MET A 156 6.56 19.82 3.54
CA MET A 156 5.12 19.60 3.72
C MET A 156 4.77 19.08 5.13
N MET A 157 5.56 18.13 5.67
CA MET A 157 5.24 17.49 6.96
C MET A 157 4.93 18.49 8.09
N PRO A 158 5.73 19.53 8.35
CA PRO A 158 5.41 20.51 9.40
C PRO A 158 4.06 21.22 9.19
N ARG A 159 3.67 21.44 7.94
CA ARG A 159 2.41 22.09 7.57
C ARG A 159 1.20 21.18 7.74
N LEU A 160 1.41 19.87 7.61
CA LEU A 160 0.37 18.85 7.71
C LEU A 160 0.12 18.39 9.15
N MET A 161 1.09 18.54 10.06
CA MET A 161 0.98 18.10 11.47
C MET A 161 -0.25 18.67 12.18
N LYS A 162 -0.64 19.89 11.89
CA LYS A 162 -1.81 20.55 12.51
C LYS A 162 -3.14 19.81 12.22
N PHE A 163 -3.18 19.00 11.19
CA PHE A 163 -4.35 18.18 10.84
C PHE A 163 -4.34 16.80 11.47
N ASN A 164 -3.36 16.48 12.30
CA ASN A 164 -3.21 15.20 13.00
C ASN A 164 -3.43 13.98 12.08
N PRO A 165 -2.68 13.83 10.96
CA PRO A 165 -2.83 12.68 10.09
C PRO A 165 -2.29 11.42 10.76
N ARG A 166 -2.98 10.29 10.55
CA ARG A 166 -2.57 8.99 11.08
C ARG A 166 -1.27 8.49 10.45
N TRP A 167 -1.11 8.72 9.15
CA TRP A 167 0.14 8.49 8.41
C TRP A 167 0.21 9.31 7.12
N LEU A 168 1.42 9.43 6.61
CA LEU A 168 1.72 9.91 5.26
C LEU A 168 2.18 8.71 4.42
N GLU A 169 1.43 8.38 3.37
CA GLU A 169 1.60 7.19 2.55
C GLU A 169 2.42 7.50 1.30
N GLU A 170 3.43 6.68 1.05
CA GLU A 170 4.29 6.70 -0.14
C GLU A 170 4.71 8.10 -0.60
N PRO A 171 5.39 8.90 0.26
CA PRO A 171 5.78 10.24 -0.10
C PRO A 171 6.83 10.30 -1.23
N VAL A 172 7.76 9.34 -1.26
CA VAL A 172 8.83 9.24 -2.27
C VAL A 172 8.71 7.94 -3.04
N ILE A 173 9.47 7.78 -4.13
CA ILE A 173 9.45 6.55 -4.94
C ILE A 173 9.83 5.33 -4.09
N ALA A 174 9.23 4.17 -4.39
CA ALA A 174 9.41 2.94 -3.61
C ALA A 174 10.88 2.49 -3.51
N ASP A 175 11.71 2.81 -4.50
CA ASP A 175 13.14 2.48 -4.49
C ASP A 175 13.98 3.35 -3.54
N ASP A 176 13.47 4.51 -3.07
CA ASP A 176 14.16 5.39 -2.12
C ASP A 176 13.90 4.98 -0.66
N ILE A 177 14.27 3.75 -0.30
CA ILE A 177 14.08 3.21 1.05
C ILE A 177 14.79 4.04 2.12
N HIS A 178 15.93 4.63 1.79
CA HIS A 178 16.67 5.52 2.69
C HIS A 178 15.92 6.84 2.92
N GLY A 179 15.28 7.39 1.89
CA GLY A 179 14.40 8.56 2.02
C GLY A 179 13.21 8.26 2.91
N TYR A 180 12.57 7.07 2.77
CA TYR A 180 11.54 6.62 3.71
C TYR A 180 12.04 6.57 5.15
N ALA A 181 13.21 5.96 5.39
CA ALA A 181 13.80 5.86 6.72
C ALA A 181 14.11 7.24 7.32
N GLU A 182 14.63 8.16 6.52
CA GLU A 182 14.91 9.53 6.94
C GLU A 182 13.63 10.26 7.35
N LEU A 183 12.58 10.19 6.53
CA LEU A 183 11.29 10.81 6.83
C LEU A 183 10.65 10.20 8.09
N ASN A 184 10.67 8.88 8.22
CA ASN A 184 10.10 8.21 9.38
C ASN A 184 10.84 8.56 10.68
N ASN A 185 12.17 8.69 10.62
CA ASN A 185 13.02 9.08 11.75
C ASN A 185 12.82 10.54 12.19
N MET A 186 12.21 11.40 11.37
CA MET A 186 11.84 12.75 11.78
C MET A 186 10.77 12.75 12.89
N ASN A 187 10.05 11.65 13.10
CA ASN A 187 9.01 11.49 14.13
C ASN A 187 7.93 12.60 14.10
N MET A 188 7.64 13.14 12.93
CA MET A 188 6.62 14.18 12.74
C MET A 188 5.26 13.60 12.40
N ILE A 189 5.20 12.81 11.33
CA ILE A 189 4.03 12.07 10.87
C ILE A 189 4.51 10.65 10.58
N PRO A 190 3.85 9.60 11.10
CA PRO A 190 4.21 8.22 10.78
C PRO A 190 4.19 8.00 9.27
N ILE A 191 5.19 7.30 8.74
CA ILE A 191 5.26 6.97 7.32
C ILE A 191 4.64 5.60 7.08
N SER A 192 3.90 5.47 6.00
CA SER A 192 3.33 4.21 5.53
C SER A 192 3.80 3.91 4.11
N GLY A 193 3.96 2.62 3.80
CA GLY A 193 4.35 2.17 2.47
C GLY A 193 4.53 0.67 2.39
N GLY A 194 4.84 0.19 1.19
CA GLY A 194 5.08 -1.22 0.92
C GLY A 194 4.12 -1.85 -0.09
N GLU A 195 3.07 -1.16 -0.54
CA GLU A 195 2.16 -1.72 -1.55
C GLU A 195 2.85 -1.93 -2.91
N HIS A 196 3.95 -1.24 -3.16
CA HIS A 196 4.81 -1.42 -4.34
C HIS A 196 5.98 -2.38 -4.11
N GLU A 197 6.04 -3.06 -2.95
CA GLU A 197 6.99 -4.15 -2.74
C GLU A 197 6.46 -5.48 -3.26
N PHE A 198 7.36 -6.32 -3.75
CA PHE A 198 7.00 -7.52 -4.51
C PHE A 198 7.23 -8.83 -3.75
N ASN A 199 8.10 -8.81 -2.73
CA ASN A 199 8.50 -10.04 -2.05
C ASN A 199 9.10 -9.77 -0.66
N LEU A 200 9.37 -10.86 0.06
CA LEU A 200 9.94 -10.83 1.41
C LEU A 200 11.23 -10.00 1.53
N PHE A 201 12.06 -9.96 0.48
CA PHE A 201 13.34 -9.24 0.53
C PHE A 201 13.14 -7.72 0.61
N GLY A 202 12.16 -7.17 -0.13
CA GLY A 202 11.81 -5.76 -0.05
C GLY A 202 11.23 -5.39 1.30
N PHE A 203 10.28 -6.18 1.81
CA PHE A 203 9.72 -5.97 3.15
C PHE A 203 10.78 -6.06 4.24
N LYS A 204 11.74 -7.00 4.12
CA LYS A 204 12.86 -7.09 5.05
C LYS A 204 13.68 -5.79 5.09
N GLN A 205 13.95 -5.18 3.94
CA GLN A 205 14.68 -3.90 3.89
C GLN A 205 13.91 -2.77 4.58
N LEU A 206 12.60 -2.67 4.34
CA LEU A 206 11.74 -1.69 5.02
C LEU A 206 11.78 -1.84 6.54
N LEU A 207 11.78 -3.08 7.03
CA LEU A 207 11.84 -3.40 8.46
C LEU A 207 13.21 -3.11 9.06
N ASP A 208 14.29 -3.61 8.44
CA ASP A 208 15.66 -3.46 8.94
C ASP A 208 16.05 -1.98 9.09
N LEU A 209 15.62 -1.14 8.15
CA LEU A 209 15.88 0.30 8.15
C LEU A 209 14.86 1.10 8.97
N LYS A 210 13.82 0.47 9.52
CA LYS A 210 12.69 1.16 10.16
C LYS A 210 12.10 2.24 9.24
N ALA A 211 12.05 1.94 7.94
CA ALA A 211 11.69 2.90 6.91
C ALA A 211 10.23 3.34 6.98
N VAL A 212 9.36 2.53 7.57
CA VAL A 212 7.93 2.81 7.73
C VAL A 212 7.45 2.44 9.13
N SER A 213 6.45 3.17 9.61
CA SER A 213 5.70 2.86 10.83
C SER A 213 4.53 1.91 10.56
N TYR A 214 3.98 1.96 9.34
CA TYR A 214 2.89 1.10 8.88
C TYR A 214 3.30 0.41 7.59
N ILE A 215 3.31 -0.93 7.62
CA ILE A 215 3.56 -1.74 6.42
C ILE A 215 2.24 -2.03 5.72
N GLN A 216 2.21 -1.81 4.41
CA GLN A 216 1.09 -2.10 3.53
C GLN A 216 1.47 -3.22 2.57
N SER A 217 1.18 -4.46 2.95
CA SER A 217 1.31 -5.59 2.04
C SER A 217 0.01 -5.80 1.28
N VAL A 218 0.07 -5.86 -0.04
CA VAL A 218 -1.08 -6.14 -0.90
C VAL A 218 -1.31 -7.64 -0.97
N SER A 219 -2.52 -8.08 -0.65
CA SER A 219 -2.89 -9.50 -0.60
C SER A 219 -4.13 -9.84 -1.43
N TYR A 220 -4.65 -8.90 -2.20
CA TYR A 220 -5.89 -9.05 -2.96
C TYR A 220 -5.67 -9.24 -4.48
N THR A 221 -4.45 -9.31 -4.91
CA THR A 221 -4.08 -9.47 -6.32
C THR A 221 -3.87 -10.92 -6.70
#